data_6e115a662e8a4e049ca259c6dc56a75c
#
_entry.id   6e115a662e8a4e049ca259c6dc56a75c
#
_cell.length_a   1.000
_cell.length_b   1.000
_cell.length_c   1.000
_cell.angle_alpha   90.00
_cell.angle_beta   90.00
_cell.angle_gamma   90.00
#
_symmetry.space_group_name_H-M   'P 1'
#
loop_
_entity.id
_entity.type
_entity.pdbx_description
1 polymer ?
#
loop_
_entity_poly.entity_id
_entity_poly.type
_entity_poly.pdbx_seq_one_letter_code
_entity_poly.pdbx_strand_id
1 'polypeptide(L)'
;MRTNLRIGEILEDKGYVTAEQIGQALAYQKEHRDKRVGQILMELGFVTENQVLEALADRLHLEIVDVAQIPVNLKAVGMINRELAEKNLILPVSVKEHSMVLVTNDPLNYFALEEVRQRTGCHLEIQLSEEAPLKKAVSYYYAEVHARKAAKQANVGFSTTDIDELEIENLDNPDEAPIIQLLNSLIERAIKAEASDIHIEPFEQETNVRMRIDGVVSEYVKIQKNIHGPLIARIKILANLDIAEKRIPQDGHFRVALGDGQQVNIRVSVLPTVFGEKAVLRIMAATSHLDHADHFGMDEYSYNLFRPLLDYPNGIIYITGPTGSGKSTTLYMILDYLSGRQVNISTIEDPVEKNLSGINQTQVNPTAGLTFDVGLRALMRQDPDIIMVGETRDGETAGTSVRAAITGHMVLSTLHTNDAVSSIVRLEDMGVETYLVANSLVGLIAQRLLRKVCQNCAKEVETTEQERILLGEDVRTVKRGMGCSQCNHTGYRGRIAVHEILAINQDIRRMIMEHESVENITKYAREHQHMRTLKESGLILVKEGVTTPEELMKISYE
;
A
#
# COMPACT_ATOMS: atom_id res chain seq x y z
N MET A 1 -1.63 -0.40 48.78
CA MET A 1 -2.52 0.60 49.42
C MET A 1 -2.88 1.78 48.49
N ARG A 2 -3.03 1.61 47.19
CA ARG A 2 -3.38 2.70 46.23
C ARG A 2 -4.74 2.49 45.50
N THR A 3 -5.53 1.53 45.94
CA THR A 3 -6.76 1.09 45.25
C THR A 3 -7.97 2.05 45.37
N ASN A 4 -7.87 3.13 46.17
CA ASN A 4 -8.98 4.07 46.39
C ASN A 4 -8.77 5.48 45.82
N LEU A 5 -7.63 5.76 45.17
CA LEU A 5 -7.38 7.06 44.56
C LEU A 5 -8.20 7.25 43.27
N ARG A 6 -8.69 8.48 43.07
CA ARG A 6 -9.35 8.84 41.80
C ARG A 6 -8.29 8.99 40.70
N ILE A 7 -8.67 8.77 39.43
CA ILE A 7 -7.74 8.85 38.33
C ILE A 7 -6.99 10.18 38.23
N GLY A 8 -7.67 11.30 38.56
CA GLY A 8 -7.02 12.62 38.63
C GLY A 8 -5.90 12.72 39.67
N GLU A 9 -6.12 12.11 40.83
CA GLU A 9 -5.12 12.07 41.91
C GLU A 9 -3.89 11.22 41.54
N ILE A 10 -4.10 10.15 40.76
CA ILE A 10 -2.98 9.31 40.27
C ILE A 10 -2.18 10.06 39.19
N LEU A 11 -2.86 10.77 38.30
CA LEU A 11 -2.20 11.58 37.27
C LEU A 11 -1.41 12.74 37.88
N GLU A 12 -1.93 13.34 38.96
CA GLU A 12 -1.23 14.38 39.73
C GLU A 12 -0.01 13.83 40.50
N ASP A 13 -0.17 12.68 41.17
CA ASP A 13 0.94 11.98 41.87
C ASP A 13 2.09 11.62 40.92
N LYS A 14 1.77 11.28 39.64
CA LYS A 14 2.76 11.00 38.59
C LYS A 14 3.35 12.28 37.97
N GLY A 15 2.82 13.45 38.33
CA GLY A 15 3.28 14.73 37.79
C GLY A 15 2.84 14.99 36.35
N TYR A 16 1.82 14.27 35.82
CA TYR A 16 1.30 14.48 34.48
C TYR A 16 0.35 15.67 34.38
N VAL A 17 -0.33 16.02 35.48
CA VAL A 17 -1.25 17.16 35.59
C VAL A 17 -1.07 17.88 36.91
N THR A 18 -1.51 19.14 36.96
CA THR A 18 -1.59 19.94 38.16
C THR A 18 -3.01 19.91 38.77
N ALA A 19 -3.14 20.23 40.06
CA ALA A 19 -4.44 20.36 40.72
C ALA A 19 -5.36 21.38 40.03
N GLU A 20 -4.79 22.44 39.43
CA GLU A 20 -5.53 23.44 38.67
C GLU A 20 -6.13 22.85 37.38
N GLN A 21 -5.35 22.07 36.61
CA GLN A 21 -5.81 21.38 35.40
C GLN A 21 -6.91 20.35 35.72
N ILE A 22 -6.79 19.63 36.82
CA ILE A 22 -7.86 18.74 37.31
C ILE A 22 -9.13 19.53 37.61
N GLY A 23 -8.99 20.70 38.30
CA GLY A 23 -10.09 21.60 38.60
C GLY A 23 -10.82 22.07 37.33
N GLN A 24 -10.06 22.43 36.27
CA GLN A 24 -10.61 22.82 34.98
C GLN A 24 -11.37 21.65 34.30
N ALA A 25 -10.80 20.45 34.31
CA ALA A 25 -11.44 19.27 33.76
C ALA A 25 -12.73 18.90 34.50
N LEU A 26 -12.76 19.00 35.83
CA LEU A 26 -13.96 18.76 36.64
C LEU A 26 -15.03 19.83 36.43
N ALA A 27 -14.65 21.09 36.19
CA ALA A 27 -15.60 22.15 35.83
C ALA A 27 -16.23 21.87 34.45
N TYR A 28 -15.43 21.49 33.47
CA TYR A 28 -15.88 21.11 32.14
C TYR A 28 -16.81 19.87 32.16
N GLN A 29 -16.52 18.89 33.02
CA GLN A 29 -17.33 17.70 33.22
C GLN A 29 -18.77 17.99 33.70
N LYS A 30 -18.99 19.06 34.46
CA LYS A 30 -20.33 19.44 34.92
C LYS A 30 -21.27 19.79 33.78
N GLU A 31 -20.70 20.34 32.69
CA GLU A 31 -21.42 20.69 31.47
C GLU A 31 -21.52 19.49 30.48
N HIS A 32 -20.55 18.56 30.56
CA HIS A 32 -20.43 17.39 29.68
C HIS A 32 -20.43 16.09 30.51
N ARG A 33 -21.57 15.76 31.09
CA ARG A 33 -21.72 14.63 32.05
C ARG A 33 -21.55 13.24 31.45
N ASP A 34 -21.59 13.14 30.14
CA ASP A 34 -21.36 11.93 29.35
C ASP A 34 -19.88 11.55 29.23
N LYS A 35 -18.96 12.50 29.50
CA LYS A 35 -17.52 12.30 29.37
C LYS A 35 -16.85 12.02 30.70
N ARG A 36 -15.83 11.15 30.66
CA ARG A 36 -14.99 10.85 31.83
C ARG A 36 -13.86 11.88 31.98
N VAL A 37 -13.39 12.09 33.20
CA VAL A 37 -12.31 13.09 33.51
C VAL A 37 -11.06 12.83 32.67
N GLY A 38 -10.64 11.57 32.50
CA GLY A 38 -9.49 11.22 31.67
C GLY A 38 -9.64 11.63 30.19
N GLN A 39 -10.85 11.44 29.62
CA GLN A 39 -11.16 11.86 28.24
C GLN A 39 -11.13 13.39 28.12
N ILE A 40 -11.67 14.10 29.10
CA ILE A 40 -11.66 15.56 29.12
C ILE A 40 -10.23 16.10 29.22
N LEU A 41 -9.39 15.50 30.07
CA LEU A 41 -7.99 15.90 30.20
C LEU A 41 -7.20 15.71 28.89
N MET A 42 -7.51 14.65 28.12
CA MET A 42 -6.95 14.44 26.77
C MET A 42 -7.46 15.48 25.77
N GLU A 43 -8.78 15.76 25.75
CA GLU A 43 -9.37 16.76 24.85
C GLU A 43 -8.82 18.18 25.12
N LEU A 44 -8.54 18.51 26.39
CA LEU A 44 -7.92 19.78 26.78
C LEU A 44 -6.40 19.80 26.53
N GLY A 45 -5.81 18.69 26.06
CA GLY A 45 -4.40 18.59 25.76
C GLY A 45 -3.47 18.55 27.00
N PHE A 46 -4.01 18.26 28.19
CA PHE A 46 -3.23 18.22 29.42
C PHE A 46 -2.50 16.89 29.61
N VAL A 47 -3.01 15.80 29.04
CA VAL A 47 -2.42 14.46 29.10
C VAL A 47 -2.51 13.75 27.76
N THR A 48 -1.61 12.80 27.53
CA THR A 48 -1.68 11.86 26.40
C THR A 48 -2.52 10.64 26.77
N GLU A 49 -2.98 9.90 25.75
CA GLU A 49 -3.71 8.63 25.94
C GLU A 49 -2.88 7.65 26.79
N ASN A 50 -1.58 7.50 26.49
CA ASN A 50 -0.70 6.59 27.21
C ASN A 50 -0.63 6.94 28.71
N GLN A 51 -0.56 8.21 29.08
CA GLN A 51 -0.56 8.66 30.48
C GLN A 51 -1.86 8.29 31.20
N VAL A 52 -3.01 8.40 30.52
CA VAL A 52 -4.31 7.97 31.05
C VAL A 52 -4.36 6.46 31.24
N LEU A 53 -3.87 5.70 30.26
CA LEU A 53 -3.79 4.23 30.34
C LEU A 53 -2.87 3.77 31.48
N GLU A 54 -1.72 4.40 31.68
CA GLU A 54 -0.83 4.12 32.79
C GLU A 54 -1.50 4.37 34.18
N ALA A 55 -2.28 5.43 34.29
CA ALA A 55 -3.01 5.72 35.53
C ALA A 55 -4.14 4.70 35.79
N LEU A 56 -4.81 4.24 34.73
CA LEU A 56 -5.81 3.17 34.80
C LEU A 56 -5.18 1.81 35.14
N ALA A 57 -4.06 1.50 34.51
CA ALA A 57 -3.30 0.27 34.76
C ALA A 57 -2.87 0.16 36.22
N ASP A 58 -2.29 1.22 36.77
CA ASP A 58 -1.88 1.29 38.20
C ASP A 58 -3.08 1.14 39.14
N ARG A 59 -4.21 1.80 38.83
CA ARG A 59 -5.41 1.76 39.64
C ARG A 59 -6.06 0.38 39.70
N LEU A 60 -6.11 -0.29 38.54
CA LEU A 60 -6.84 -1.54 38.40
C LEU A 60 -5.92 -2.77 38.42
N HIS A 61 -4.62 -2.56 38.59
CA HIS A 61 -3.57 -3.59 38.52
C HIS A 61 -3.63 -4.40 37.21
N LEU A 62 -3.78 -3.67 36.08
CA LEU A 62 -3.82 -4.22 34.73
C LEU A 62 -2.47 -4.02 34.02
N GLU A 63 -2.20 -4.86 33.04
CA GLU A 63 -1.02 -4.77 32.20
C GLU A 63 -1.34 -3.96 30.93
N ILE A 64 -0.42 -3.06 30.52
CA ILE A 64 -0.49 -2.40 29.22
C ILE A 64 0.31 -3.22 28.23
N VAL A 65 -0.29 -3.56 27.10
CA VAL A 65 0.30 -4.39 26.07
C VAL A 65 0.30 -3.71 24.71
N ASP A 66 1.33 -3.94 23.93
CA ASP A 66 1.31 -3.62 22.51
C ASP A 66 0.57 -4.76 21.77
N VAL A 67 -0.68 -4.49 21.42
CA VAL A 67 -1.56 -5.47 20.74
C VAL A 67 -0.97 -5.98 19.43
N ALA A 68 -0.02 -5.27 18.84
CA ALA A 68 0.63 -5.69 17.61
C ALA A 68 1.72 -6.75 17.83
N GLN A 69 2.28 -6.83 19.05
CA GLN A 69 3.35 -7.78 19.36
C GLN A 69 2.86 -9.06 20.03
N ILE A 70 1.66 -9.06 20.58
CA ILE A 70 1.11 -10.26 21.23
C ILE A 70 0.50 -11.23 20.22
N PRO A 71 0.69 -12.54 20.41
CA PRO A 71 0.07 -13.55 19.55
C PRO A 71 -1.45 -13.61 19.80
N VAL A 72 -2.26 -13.45 18.76
CA VAL A 72 -3.72 -13.49 18.84
C VAL A 72 -4.24 -14.82 18.29
N ASN A 73 -5.05 -15.49 19.09
CA ASN A 73 -5.69 -16.75 18.70
C ASN A 73 -7.04 -16.47 17.98
N LEU A 74 -7.11 -16.81 16.70
CA LEU A 74 -8.33 -16.61 15.89
C LEU A 74 -9.57 -17.34 16.44
N LYS A 75 -9.40 -18.43 17.20
CA LYS A 75 -10.52 -19.09 17.86
C LYS A 75 -11.10 -18.21 18.96
N ALA A 76 -10.26 -17.52 19.74
CA ALA A 76 -10.73 -16.59 20.77
C ALA A 76 -11.48 -15.41 20.12
N VAL A 77 -10.94 -14.83 19.06
CA VAL A 77 -11.61 -13.76 18.29
C VAL A 77 -12.98 -14.19 17.78
N GLY A 78 -13.09 -15.42 17.27
CA GLY A 78 -14.34 -15.98 16.74
C GLY A 78 -15.43 -16.24 17.79
N MET A 79 -15.14 -16.20 19.09
CA MET A 79 -16.11 -16.39 20.19
C MET A 79 -16.96 -15.17 20.46
N ILE A 80 -16.52 -13.98 20.03
CA ILE A 80 -17.25 -12.71 20.19
C ILE A 80 -17.67 -12.23 18.80
N ASN A 81 -18.86 -11.66 18.68
CA ASN A 81 -19.30 -11.12 17.40
C ASN A 81 -18.56 -9.81 17.08
N ARG A 82 -18.40 -9.54 15.79
CA ARG A 82 -17.70 -8.38 15.25
C ARG A 82 -18.27 -7.05 15.73
N GLU A 83 -19.61 -6.93 15.73
CA GLU A 83 -20.31 -5.70 16.11
C GLU A 83 -19.99 -5.29 17.56
N LEU A 84 -20.03 -6.24 18.50
CA LEU A 84 -19.69 -5.99 19.90
C LEU A 84 -18.22 -5.56 20.05
N ALA A 85 -17.33 -6.23 19.33
CA ALA A 85 -15.89 -5.97 19.39
C ALA A 85 -15.51 -4.61 18.80
N GLU A 86 -16.05 -4.27 17.62
CA GLU A 86 -15.76 -3.00 16.96
C GLU A 86 -16.36 -1.81 17.70
N LYS A 87 -17.61 -1.95 18.19
CA LYS A 87 -18.31 -0.90 18.94
C LYS A 87 -17.62 -0.55 20.25
N ASN A 88 -17.07 -1.54 20.94
CA ASN A 88 -16.50 -1.34 22.30
C ASN A 88 -14.97 -1.45 22.31
N LEU A 89 -14.31 -1.55 21.16
CA LEU A 89 -12.86 -1.72 21.03
C LEU A 89 -12.31 -2.82 21.95
N ILE A 90 -12.78 -4.04 21.71
CA ILE A 90 -12.45 -5.23 22.49
C ILE A 90 -11.83 -6.27 21.57
N LEU A 91 -10.64 -6.78 21.92
CA LEU A 91 -9.96 -7.84 21.19
C LEU A 91 -9.74 -9.05 22.09
N PRO A 92 -10.39 -10.20 21.85
CA PRO A 92 -10.03 -11.46 22.48
C PRO A 92 -8.67 -11.95 21.92
N VAL A 93 -7.71 -12.16 22.80
CA VAL A 93 -6.34 -12.54 22.41
C VAL A 93 -6.11 -14.02 22.54
N SER A 94 -6.51 -14.59 23.66
CA SER A 94 -6.37 -16.04 23.89
C SER A 94 -7.49 -16.57 24.75
N VAL A 95 -7.74 -17.88 24.63
CA VAL A 95 -8.68 -18.61 25.49
C VAL A 95 -8.04 -19.90 25.95
N LYS A 96 -8.08 -20.17 27.24
CA LYS A 96 -7.61 -21.41 27.86
C LYS A 96 -8.68 -21.86 28.86
N GLU A 97 -9.18 -23.09 28.64
CA GLU A 97 -10.27 -23.65 29.47
C GLU A 97 -11.43 -22.68 29.66
N HIS A 98 -11.52 -22.03 30.82
CA HIS A 98 -12.57 -21.08 31.17
C HIS A 98 -12.04 -19.65 31.40
N SER A 99 -10.81 -19.35 31.00
CA SER A 99 -10.21 -17.99 31.05
C SER A 99 -9.96 -17.46 29.66
N MET A 100 -10.28 -16.18 29.46
CA MET A 100 -10.06 -15.44 28.22
C MET A 100 -9.26 -14.18 28.49
N VAL A 101 -8.13 -14.02 27.81
CA VAL A 101 -7.40 -12.76 27.80
C VAL A 101 -8.04 -11.82 26.80
N LEU A 102 -8.37 -10.62 27.23
CA LEU A 102 -9.09 -9.61 26.47
C LEU A 102 -8.35 -8.27 26.55
N VAL A 103 -8.05 -7.69 25.40
CA VAL A 103 -7.46 -6.36 25.30
C VAL A 103 -8.53 -5.32 25.02
N THR A 104 -8.53 -4.22 25.76
CA THR A 104 -9.43 -3.07 25.57
C THR A 104 -8.71 -1.76 25.87
N ASN A 105 -9.22 -0.64 25.35
CA ASN A 105 -8.78 0.70 25.77
C ASN A 105 -9.63 1.26 26.93
N ASP A 106 -10.81 0.67 27.19
CA ASP A 106 -11.73 1.10 28.25
C ASP A 106 -12.09 -0.04 29.22
N PRO A 107 -11.29 -0.27 30.26
CA PRO A 107 -11.54 -1.32 31.25
C PRO A 107 -12.76 -1.03 32.16
N LEU A 108 -13.32 0.17 32.09
CA LEU A 108 -14.47 0.59 32.87
C LEU A 108 -15.81 0.45 32.12
N ASN A 109 -15.80 -0.09 30.91
CA ASN A 109 -17.01 -0.44 30.16
C ASN A 109 -17.56 -1.80 30.64
N TYR A 110 -18.06 -1.81 31.88
CA TYR A 110 -18.56 -3.04 32.53
C TYR A 110 -19.69 -3.72 31.76
N PHE A 111 -20.53 -2.97 31.03
CA PHE A 111 -21.61 -3.55 30.24
C PHE A 111 -21.07 -4.41 29.10
N ALA A 112 -20.10 -3.92 28.36
CA ALA A 112 -19.49 -4.68 27.27
C ALA A 112 -18.71 -5.89 27.79
N LEU A 113 -17.97 -5.74 28.90
CA LEU A 113 -17.23 -6.84 29.51
C LEU A 113 -18.16 -7.93 30.07
N GLU A 114 -19.27 -7.55 30.67
CA GLU A 114 -20.27 -8.51 31.17
C GLU A 114 -20.98 -9.23 30.02
N GLU A 115 -21.30 -8.53 28.92
CA GLU A 115 -21.85 -9.15 27.71
C GLU A 115 -20.87 -10.20 27.13
N VAL A 116 -19.56 -9.88 27.08
CA VAL A 116 -18.52 -10.86 26.66
C VAL A 116 -18.53 -12.06 27.60
N ARG A 117 -18.57 -11.84 28.93
CA ARG A 117 -18.59 -12.92 29.92
C ARG A 117 -19.81 -13.84 29.76
N GLN A 118 -21.00 -13.25 29.58
CA GLN A 118 -22.22 -14.02 29.39
C GLN A 118 -22.21 -14.85 28.11
N ARG A 119 -21.68 -14.29 27.02
CA ARG A 119 -21.61 -15.00 25.71
C ARG A 119 -20.57 -16.10 25.69
N THR A 120 -19.43 -15.90 26.35
CA THR A 120 -18.32 -16.85 26.29
C THR A 120 -18.28 -17.83 27.45
N GLY A 121 -18.92 -17.51 28.59
CA GLY A 121 -18.82 -18.26 29.84
C GLY A 121 -17.43 -18.24 30.47
N CYS A 122 -16.53 -17.37 30.00
CA CYS A 122 -15.13 -17.32 30.45
C CYS A 122 -14.92 -16.26 31.54
N HIS A 123 -13.97 -16.54 32.44
CA HIS A 123 -13.37 -15.50 33.27
C HIS A 123 -12.49 -14.60 32.40
N LEU A 124 -12.62 -13.27 32.55
CA LEU A 124 -11.90 -12.32 31.72
C LEU A 124 -10.66 -11.81 32.43
N GLU A 125 -9.50 -11.98 31.81
CA GLU A 125 -8.23 -11.36 32.16
C GLU A 125 -8.04 -10.16 31.24
N ILE A 126 -8.12 -8.93 31.81
CA ILE A 126 -8.14 -7.69 31.03
C ILE A 126 -6.73 -7.15 30.91
N GLN A 127 -6.35 -6.80 29.69
CA GLN A 127 -5.14 -6.04 29.37
C GLN A 127 -5.54 -4.74 28.65
N LEU A 128 -4.68 -3.72 28.72
CA LEU A 128 -4.92 -2.41 28.14
C LEU A 128 -4.06 -2.18 26.90
N SER A 129 -4.61 -1.45 25.94
CA SER A 129 -3.86 -0.96 24.77
C SER A 129 -4.39 0.39 24.33
N GLU A 130 -3.58 1.17 23.63
CA GLU A 130 -4.00 2.43 23.00
C GLU A 130 -5.09 2.18 21.94
N GLU A 131 -5.96 3.18 21.75
CA GLU A 131 -7.12 3.09 20.85
C GLU A 131 -6.73 2.80 19.41
N ALA A 132 -5.80 3.56 18.83
CA ALA A 132 -5.48 3.48 17.41
C ALA A 132 -4.86 2.12 16.99
N PRO A 133 -3.87 1.54 17.72
CA PRO A 133 -3.39 0.19 17.46
C PRO A 133 -4.46 -0.88 17.68
N LEU A 134 -5.27 -0.74 18.74
CA LEU A 134 -6.32 -1.70 19.06
C LEU A 134 -7.41 -1.73 17.99
N LYS A 135 -7.87 -0.57 17.52
CA LYS A 135 -8.88 -0.45 16.45
C LYS A 135 -8.40 -1.14 15.16
N LYS A 136 -7.13 -0.94 14.79
CA LYS A 136 -6.54 -1.63 13.64
C LYS A 136 -6.48 -3.14 13.83
N ALA A 137 -6.09 -3.60 15.02
CA ALA A 137 -6.02 -5.03 15.34
C ALA A 137 -7.40 -5.69 15.34
N VAL A 138 -8.41 -5.08 15.96
CA VAL A 138 -9.80 -5.56 15.94
C VAL A 138 -10.26 -5.73 14.49
N SER A 139 -10.16 -4.67 13.69
CA SER A 139 -10.56 -4.71 12.28
C SER A 139 -9.84 -5.80 11.49
N TYR A 140 -8.54 -5.94 11.69
CA TYR A 140 -7.69 -6.95 11.03
C TYR A 140 -8.10 -8.38 11.38
N TYR A 141 -8.18 -8.72 12.69
CA TYR A 141 -8.44 -10.08 13.13
C TYR A 141 -9.87 -10.53 12.85
N TYR A 142 -10.85 -9.62 12.93
CA TYR A 142 -12.23 -9.96 12.54
C TYR A 142 -12.38 -10.17 11.02
N ALA A 143 -11.71 -9.39 10.17
CA ALA A 143 -11.68 -9.68 8.74
C ALA A 143 -11.05 -11.04 8.43
N GLU A 144 -9.97 -11.39 9.15
CA GLU A 144 -9.30 -12.69 9.02
C GLU A 144 -10.23 -13.85 9.44
N VAL A 145 -10.90 -13.73 10.58
CA VAL A 145 -11.86 -14.76 11.06
C VAL A 145 -13.03 -14.91 10.08
N HIS A 146 -13.57 -13.80 9.58
CA HIS A 146 -14.65 -13.83 8.60
C HIS A 146 -14.26 -14.51 7.30
N ALA A 147 -13.11 -14.14 6.72
CA ALA A 147 -12.64 -14.74 5.48
C ALA A 147 -12.36 -16.25 5.62
N ARG A 148 -11.73 -16.68 6.72
CA ARG A 148 -11.52 -18.12 6.99
C ARG A 148 -12.83 -18.88 7.25
N LYS A 149 -13.78 -18.24 7.94
CA LYS A 149 -15.10 -18.83 8.20
C LYS A 149 -15.88 -18.97 6.90
N ALA A 150 -15.90 -17.94 6.04
CA ALA A 150 -16.55 -17.96 4.74
C ALA A 150 -15.93 -19.05 3.82
N ALA A 151 -14.60 -19.14 3.78
CA ALA A 151 -13.91 -20.22 3.03
C ALA A 151 -14.28 -21.62 3.54
N LYS A 152 -14.37 -21.79 4.88
CA LYS A 152 -14.77 -23.06 5.48
C LYS A 152 -16.25 -23.39 5.21
N GLN A 153 -17.14 -22.42 5.29
CA GLN A 153 -18.56 -22.60 4.99
C GLN A 153 -18.79 -22.94 3.51
N ALA A 154 -18.10 -22.25 2.60
CA ALA A 154 -18.14 -22.58 1.19
C ALA A 154 -17.67 -24.04 0.95
N ASN A 155 -16.57 -24.45 1.59
CA ASN A 155 -16.07 -25.84 1.49
C ASN A 155 -17.05 -26.90 2.03
N VAL A 156 -17.89 -26.59 3.01
CA VAL A 156 -18.87 -27.52 3.60
C VAL A 156 -20.21 -27.51 2.86
N GLY A 157 -20.64 -26.35 2.35
CA GLY A 157 -21.94 -26.16 1.70
C GLY A 157 -22.05 -26.76 0.29
N PHE A 158 -20.94 -27.11 -0.32
CA PHE A 158 -20.89 -27.74 -1.64
C PHE A 158 -20.48 -29.22 -1.52
N SER A 159 -21.34 -30.07 -0.95
CA SER A 159 -21.18 -31.51 -1.12
C SER A 159 -21.67 -31.93 -2.51
N THR A 160 -21.02 -32.93 -3.07
CA THR A 160 -20.98 -33.35 -4.48
C THR A 160 -22.32 -33.74 -5.14
N THR A 161 -23.47 -33.49 -4.55
CA THR A 161 -24.80 -33.85 -5.07
C THR A 161 -25.60 -32.70 -5.70
N ASP A 162 -25.16 -31.43 -5.57
CA ASP A 162 -26.00 -30.27 -5.96
C ASP A 162 -25.43 -29.43 -7.11
N ILE A 163 -24.56 -30.01 -7.96
CA ILE A 163 -23.87 -29.22 -9.02
C ILE A 163 -24.75 -29.02 -10.26
N ASP A 164 -25.79 -29.84 -10.48
CA ASP A 164 -26.64 -29.77 -11.68
C ASP A 164 -27.89 -28.87 -11.53
N GLU A 165 -28.19 -28.38 -10.33
CA GLU A 165 -29.38 -27.55 -10.06
C GLU A 165 -29.07 -26.28 -9.22
N LEU A 166 -27.96 -25.59 -9.47
CA LEU A 166 -27.84 -24.20 -9.06
C LEU A 166 -28.63 -23.34 -10.04
N GLU A 167 -29.94 -23.52 -9.97
CA GLU A 167 -30.89 -22.63 -10.59
C GLU A 167 -30.66 -21.20 -10.09
N ILE A 168 -30.72 -20.30 -11.05
CA ILE A 168 -30.67 -18.83 -10.91
C ILE A 168 -31.72 -18.27 -9.94
N GLU A 169 -32.56 -19.12 -9.30
CA GLU A 169 -33.70 -18.73 -8.47
C GLU A 169 -33.41 -18.23 -7.05
N ASN A 170 -32.16 -18.30 -6.55
CA ASN A 170 -31.84 -17.73 -5.23
C ASN A 170 -31.26 -16.29 -5.30
N LEU A 171 -31.69 -15.52 -6.30
CA LEU A 171 -31.32 -14.09 -6.45
C LEU A 171 -32.12 -13.16 -5.50
N ASP A 172 -33.09 -13.66 -4.78
CA ASP A 172 -33.95 -12.84 -3.91
C ASP A 172 -33.31 -12.46 -2.55
N ASN A 173 -32.16 -13.10 -2.18
CA ASN A 173 -31.34 -12.69 -1.05
C ASN A 173 -29.85 -12.84 -1.38
N PRO A 174 -29.28 -11.93 -2.17
CA PRO A 174 -27.91 -12.05 -2.69
C PRO A 174 -26.82 -12.04 -1.60
N ASP A 175 -27.10 -11.57 -0.40
CA ASP A 175 -26.13 -11.48 0.70
C ASP A 175 -25.95 -12.78 1.49
N GLU A 176 -26.79 -13.78 1.28
CA GLU A 176 -26.75 -15.05 2.01
C GLU A 176 -25.99 -16.18 1.30
N ALA A 177 -25.74 -16.08 0.01
CA ALA A 177 -25.05 -17.13 -0.74
C ALA A 177 -23.57 -17.26 -0.31
N PRO A 178 -23.10 -18.47 0.08
CA PRO A 178 -21.73 -18.68 0.60
C PRO A 178 -20.61 -18.16 -0.32
N ILE A 179 -20.80 -18.20 -1.64
CA ILE A 179 -19.84 -17.70 -2.64
C ILE A 179 -19.74 -16.17 -2.60
N ILE A 180 -20.86 -15.47 -2.38
CA ILE A 180 -20.88 -14.01 -2.29
C ILE A 180 -20.16 -13.59 -1.01
N GLN A 181 -20.44 -14.24 0.11
CA GLN A 181 -19.77 -13.99 1.38
C GLN A 181 -18.27 -14.26 1.28
N LEU A 182 -17.86 -15.34 0.60
CA LEU A 182 -16.47 -15.68 0.38
C LEU A 182 -15.76 -14.57 -0.41
N LEU A 183 -16.30 -14.15 -1.56
CA LEU A 183 -15.69 -13.13 -2.40
C LEU A 183 -15.58 -11.79 -1.67
N ASN A 184 -16.66 -11.34 -1.02
CA ASN A 184 -16.70 -10.11 -0.25
C ASN A 184 -15.67 -10.13 0.90
N SER A 185 -15.58 -11.23 1.61
CA SER A 185 -14.60 -11.41 2.71
C SER A 185 -13.14 -11.42 2.20
N LEU A 186 -12.88 -12.01 1.03
CA LEU A 186 -11.56 -11.99 0.40
C LEU A 186 -11.15 -10.56 0.01
N ILE A 187 -12.08 -9.81 -0.59
CA ILE A 187 -11.85 -8.41 -1.00
C ILE A 187 -11.64 -7.53 0.25
N GLU A 188 -12.51 -7.62 1.24
CA GLU A 188 -12.36 -6.86 2.49
C GLU A 188 -11.03 -7.16 3.17
N ARG A 189 -10.65 -8.43 3.24
CA ARG A 189 -9.38 -8.85 3.83
C ARG A 189 -8.18 -8.30 3.06
N ALA A 190 -8.23 -8.35 1.73
CA ALA A 190 -7.16 -7.84 0.89
C ALA A 190 -6.99 -6.32 1.04
N ILE A 191 -8.08 -5.56 1.09
CA ILE A 191 -8.05 -4.11 1.32
C ILE A 191 -7.44 -3.79 2.69
N LYS A 192 -7.86 -4.48 3.76
CA LYS A 192 -7.33 -4.28 5.11
C LYS A 192 -5.87 -4.72 5.26
N ALA A 193 -5.42 -5.64 4.43
CA ALA A 193 -4.03 -6.06 4.36
C ALA A 193 -3.17 -5.15 3.46
N GLU A 194 -3.75 -4.12 2.86
CA GLU A 194 -3.10 -3.25 1.87
C GLU A 194 -2.53 -4.06 0.68
N ALA A 195 -3.23 -5.15 0.30
CA ALA A 195 -2.85 -5.95 -0.85
C ALA A 195 -3.11 -5.21 -2.15
N SER A 196 -2.21 -5.34 -3.12
CA SER A 196 -2.40 -4.78 -4.46
C SER A 196 -3.20 -5.69 -5.38
N ASP A 197 -3.06 -7.01 -5.23
CA ASP A 197 -3.70 -7.99 -6.10
C ASP A 197 -4.19 -9.21 -5.30
N ILE A 198 -5.34 -9.77 -5.73
CA ILE A 198 -5.84 -11.08 -5.30
C ILE A 198 -5.74 -12.00 -6.52
N HIS A 199 -5.07 -13.13 -6.37
CA HIS A 199 -4.95 -14.15 -7.39
C HIS A 199 -5.82 -15.36 -7.00
N ILE A 200 -6.73 -15.78 -7.86
CA ILE A 200 -7.58 -16.96 -7.71
C ILE A 200 -7.16 -17.95 -8.77
N GLU A 201 -6.43 -18.99 -8.38
CA GLU A 201 -5.70 -19.85 -9.29
C GLU A 201 -6.15 -21.31 -9.16
N PRO A 202 -6.73 -21.88 -10.25
CA PRO A 202 -7.15 -23.27 -10.23
C PRO A 202 -5.96 -24.21 -10.42
N PHE A 203 -5.92 -25.24 -9.59
CA PHE A 203 -5.04 -26.39 -9.75
C PHE A 203 -5.85 -27.69 -9.92
N GLU A 204 -5.18 -28.80 -10.02
CA GLU A 204 -5.83 -30.09 -10.30
C GLU A 204 -6.88 -30.45 -9.24
N GLN A 205 -6.55 -30.33 -7.96
CA GLN A 205 -7.40 -30.78 -6.85
C GLN A 205 -8.01 -29.63 -6.02
N GLU A 206 -7.43 -28.44 -6.10
CA GLU A 206 -7.81 -27.30 -5.26
C GLU A 206 -7.69 -25.99 -6.04
N THR A 207 -8.20 -24.93 -5.47
CA THR A 207 -7.97 -23.56 -5.93
C THR A 207 -7.22 -22.77 -4.87
N ASN A 208 -6.09 -22.18 -5.24
CA ASN A 208 -5.31 -21.35 -4.34
C ASN A 208 -5.70 -19.89 -4.49
N VAL A 209 -6.01 -19.25 -3.36
CA VAL A 209 -6.14 -17.80 -3.27
C VAL A 209 -4.84 -17.24 -2.72
N ARG A 210 -4.17 -16.38 -3.49
CA ARG A 210 -2.94 -15.70 -3.09
C ARG A 210 -3.15 -14.20 -3.11
N MET A 211 -2.45 -13.49 -2.24
CA MET A 211 -2.49 -12.02 -2.18
C MET A 211 -1.10 -11.44 -2.39
N ARG A 212 -1.01 -10.34 -3.13
CA ARG A 212 0.23 -9.57 -3.26
C ARG A 212 0.19 -8.43 -2.27
N ILE A 213 1.09 -8.46 -1.28
CA ILE A 213 1.24 -7.43 -0.24
C ILE A 213 2.67 -6.91 -0.31
N ASP A 214 2.85 -5.59 -0.37
CA ASP A 214 4.16 -4.94 -0.53
C ASP A 214 5.03 -5.55 -1.65
N GLY A 215 4.40 -5.93 -2.77
CA GLY A 215 5.05 -6.51 -3.95
C GLY A 215 5.28 -8.02 -3.89
N VAL A 216 5.12 -8.66 -2.71
CA VAL A 216 5.35 -10.12 -2.53
C VAL A 216 4.02 -10.87 -2.59
N VAL A 217 3.97 -11.94 -3.39
CA VAL A 217 2.82 -12.84 -3.47
C VAL A 217 2.95 -13.94 -2.43
N SER A 218 1.95 -14.07 -1.58
CA SER A 218 1.86 -15.14 -0.57
C SER A 218 0.55 -15.91 -0.68
N GLU A 219 0.58 -17.19 -0.34
CA GLU A 219 -0.63 -18.01 -0.24
C GLU A 219 -1.46 -17.51 0.95
N TYR A 220 -2.76 -17.35 0.71
CA TYR A 220 -3.69 -16.91 1.75
C TYR A 220 -4.61 -18.05 2.21
N VAL A 221 -5.35 -18.66 1.30
CA VAL A 221 -6.25 -19.76 1.60
C VAL A 221 -6.41 -20.70 0.40
N LYS A 222 -6.63 -21.98 0.69
CA LYS A 222 -7.00 -23.00 -0.30
C LYS A 222 -8.48 -23.31 -0.19
N ILE A 223 -9.17 -23.36 -1.31
CA ILE A 223 -10.58 -23.72 -1.41
C ILE A 223 -10.76 -24.95 -2.29
N GLN A 224 -11.85 -25.68 -2.09
CA GLN A 224 -12.16 -26.87 -2.87
C GLN A 224 -12.41 -26.53 -4.34
N LYS A 225 -12.07 -27.47 -5.22
CA LYS A 225 -12.16 -27.30 -6.67
C LYS A 225 -13.58 -26.98 -7.16
N ASN A 226 -14.60 -27.57 -6.53
CA ASN A 226 -16.01 -27.37 -6.88
C ASN A 226 -16.49 -25.92 -6.65
N ILE A 227 -15.83 -25.15 -5.78
CA ILE A 227 -16.16 -23.74 -5.49
C ILE A 227 -15.59 -22.81 -6.56
N HIS A 228 -14.56 -23.25 -7.27
CA HIS A 228 -13.84 -22.43 -8.25
C HIS A 228 -14.76 -21.85 -9.33
N GLY A 229 -15.53 -22.70 -10.00
CA GLY A 229 -16.42 -22.28 -11.09
C GLY A 229 -17.44 -21.21 -10.66
N PRO A 230 -18.23 -21.46 -9.60
CA PRO A 230 -19.13 -20.47 -9.05
C PRO A 230 -18.46 -19.15 -8.62
N LEU A 231 -17.25 -19.22 -8.05
CA LEU A 231 -16.50 -18.02 -7.65
C LEU A 231 -16.09 -17.18 -8.87
N ILE A 232 -15.57 -17.82 -9.93
CA ILE A 232 -15.22 -17.13 -11.18
C ILE A 232 -16.46 -16.55 -11.84
N ALA A 233 -17.59 -17.30 -11.88
CA ALA A 233 -18.83 -16.79 -12.43
C ALA A 233 -19.31 -15.51 -11.69
N ARG A 234 -19.23 -15.50 -10.35
CA ARG A 234 -19.57 -14.31 -9.56
C ARG A 234 -18.67 -13.12 -9.86
N ILE A 235 -17.37 -13.34 -10.02
CA ILE A 235 -16.40 -12.31 -10.40
C ILE A 235 -16.75 -11.73 -11.78
N LYS A 236 -17.06 -12.60 -12.75
CA LYS A 236 -17.47 -12.19 -14.11
C LYS A 236 -18.74 -11.34 -14.10
N ILE A 237 -19.73 -11.72 -13.29
CA ILE A 237 -20.99 -10.95 -13.13
C ILE A 237 -20.66 -9.53 -12.62
N LEU A 238 -19.87 -9.41 -11.55
CA LEU A 238 -19.53 -8.13 -10.98
C LEU A 238 -18.73 -7.24 -11.95
N ALA A 239 -17.84 -7.86 -12.74
CA ALA A 239 -16.99 -7.16 -13.70
C ALA A 239 -17.67 -6.96 -15.09
N ASN A 240 -18.95 -7.33 -15.24
CA ASN A 240 -19.73 -7.29 -16.49
C ASN A 240 -19.05 -8.04 -17.64
N LEU A 241 -18.50 -9.25 -17.34
CA LEU A 241 -17.87 -10.16 -18.28
C LEU A 241 -18.84 -11.27 -18.71
N ASP A 242 -18.55 -11.91 -19.85
CA ASP A 242 -19.34 -13.04 -20.35
C ASP A 242 -19.06 -14.32 -19.54
N ILE A 243 -20.08 -14.83 -18.85
CA ILE A 243 -19.99 -16.04 -18.01
C ILE A 243 -19.89 -17.30 -18.89
N ALA A 244 -20.51 -17.30 -20.04
CA ALA A 244 -20.57 -18.46 -20.94
C ALA A 244 -19.25 -18.66 -21.71
N GLU A 245 -18.54 -17.58 -22.03
CA GLU A 245 -17.25 -17.65 -22.70
C GLU A 245 -16.12 -17.96 -21.70
N LYS A 246 -15.43 -19.11 -21.90
CA LYS A 246 -14.36 -19.62 -21.03
C LYS A 246 -13.06 -19.91 -21.78
N ARG A 247 -12.98 -19.60 -23.08
CA ARG A 247 -11.88 -20.00 -23.95
C ARG A 247 -10.93 -18.86 -24.31
N ILE A 248 -11.34 -17.63 -24.05
CA ILE A 248 -10.54 -16.42 -24.35
C ILE A 248 -10.36 -15.57 -23.10
N PRO A 249 -9.29 -14.78 -22.99
CA PRO A 249 -9.10 -13.82 -21.92
C PRO A 249 -10.22 -12.77 -21.89
N GLN A 250 -10.57 -12.31 -20.69
CA GLN A 250 -11.56 -11.25 -20.51
C GLN A 250 -11.07 -10.28 -19.43
N ASP A 251 -11.21 -8.99 -19.69
CA ASP A 251 -10.83 -7.92 -18.75
C ASP A 251 -12.05 -7.04 -18.46
N GLY A 252 -12.19 -6.64 -17.20
CA GLY A 252 -13.30 -5.80 -16.74
C GLY A 252 -12.97 -5.10 -15.44
N HIS A 253 -13.96 -4.45 -14.88
CA HIS A 253 -13.80 -3.75 -13.59
C HIS A 253 -15.15 -3.63 -12.87
N PHE A 254 -15.07 -3.46 -11.55
CA PHE A 254 -16.24 -3.14 -10.71
C PHE A 254 -15.82 -2.30 -9.50
N ARG A 255 -16.80 -1.76 -8.78
CA ARG A 255 -16.59 -0.97 -7.57
C ARG A 255 -17.19 -1.67 -6.37
N VAL A 256 -16.47 -1.59 -5.25
CA VAL A 256 -16.93 -2.08 -3.96
C VAL A 256 -17.01 -0.92 -2.98
N ALA A 257 -18.16 -0.79 -2.30
CA ALA A 257 -18.30 0.13 -1.18
C ALA A 257 -17.88 -0.57 0.12
N LEU A 258 -17.02 0.04 0.89
CA LEU A 258 -16.63 -0.40 2.23
C LEU A 258 -17.63 0.12 3.27
N GLY A 259 -17.65 -0.52 4.44
CA GLY A 259 -18.56 -0.14 5.51
C GLY A 259 -18.40 1.28 6.07
N ASP A 260 -17.26 1.94 5.77
CA ASP A 260 -16.97 3.34 6.08
C ASP A 260 -17.40 4.34 4.98
N GLY A 261 -18.05 3.85 3.91
CA GLY A 261 -18.50 4.64 2.77
C GLY A 261 -17.43 4.86 1.70
N GLN A 262 -16.20 4.41 1.89
CA GLN A 262 -15.15 4.47 0.89
C GLN A 262 -15.45 3.54 -0.28
N GLN A 263 -15.27 4.01 -1.51
CA GLN A 263 -15.39 3.21 -2.73
C GLN A 263 -14.02 2.80 -3.24
N VAL A 264 -13.86 1.51 -3.53
CA VAL A 264 -12.63 0.95 -4.09
C VAL A 264 -12.92 0.39 -5.48
N ASN A 265 -12.15 0.81 -6.47
CA ASN A 265 -12.20 0.25 -7.82
C ASN A 265 -11.37 -1.03 -7.87
N ILE A 266 -11.90 -2.07 -8.50
CA ILE A 266 -11.21 -3.35 -8.69
C ILE A 266 -11.20 -3.65 -10.19
N ARG A 267 -10.00 -3.84 -10.74
CA ARG A 267 -9.81 -4.37 -12.09
C ARG A 267 -9.73 -5.88 -12.03
N VAL A 268 -10.34 -6.53 -13.00
CA VAL A 268 -10.41 -7.97 -13.11
C VAL A 268 -9.82 -8.39 -14.44
N SER A 269 -8.90 -9.36 -14.41
CA SER A 269 -8.44 -10.07 -15.58
C SER A 269 -8.70 -11.56 -15.37
N VAL A 270 -9.41 -12.19 -16.30
CA VAL A 270 -9.72 -13.62 -16.30
C VAL A 270 -9.02 -14.27 -17.48
N LEU A 271 -8.25 -15.32 -17.22
CA LEU A 271 -7.45 -16.02 -18.22
C LEU A 271 -7.74 -17.53 -18.17
N PRO A 272 -8.08 -18.17 -19.31
CA PRO A 272 -8.20 -19.62 -19.39
C PRO A 272 -6.86 -20.31 -19.07
N THR A 273 -6.91 -21.34 -18.22
CA THR A 273 -5.77 -22.21 -17.90
C THR A 273 -6.16 -23.68 -18.02
N VAL A 274 -5.20 -24.59 -17.92
CA VAL A 274 -5.41 -26.05 -18.04
C VAL A 274 -6.46 -26.57 -17.05
N PHE A 275 -6.49 -26.01 -15.82
CA PHE A 275 -7.37 -26.51 -14.75
C PHE A 275 -8.61 -25.63 -14.52
N GLY A 276 -8.87 -24.66 -15.36
CA GLY A 276 -9.99 -23.71 -15.27
C GLY A 276 -9.52 -22.27 -15.51
N GLU A 277 -10.39 -21.32 -15.29
CA GLU A 277 -10.08 -19.91 -15.51
C GLU A 277 -9.37 -19.31 -14.28
N LYS A 278 -8.18 -18.76 -14.45
CA LYS A 278 -7.50 -17.96 -13.43
C LYS A 278 -8.08 -16.56 -13.42
N ALA A 279 -8.35 -15.99 -12.23
CA ALA A 279 -8.72 -14.58 -12.09
C ALA A 279 -7.68 -13.83 -11.26
N VAL A 280 -7.39 -12.60 -11.68
CA VAL A 280 -6.59 -11.64 -10.92
C VAL A 280 -7.43 -10.39 -10.70
N LEU A 281 -7.62 -10.03 -9.43
CA LEU A 281 -8.33 -8.84 -9.02
C LEU A 281 -7.30 -7.82 -8.52
N ARG A 282 -7.06 -6.75 -9.27
CA ARG A 282 -6.19 -5.65 -8.88
C ARG A 282 -6.99 -4.59 -8.14
N ILE A 283 -6.60 -4.34 -6.89
CA ILE A 283 -7.22 -3.36 -6.01
C ILE A 283 -6.62 -2.00 -6.32
N MET A 284 -7.46 -1.12 -6.89
CA MET A 284 -7.09 0.26 -7.15
C MET A 284 -7.45 1.07 -5.89
N ALA A 285 -6.64 0.93 -4.85
CA ALA A 285 -6.86 1.70 -3.63
C ALA A 285 -6.75 3.20 -3.96
N ALA A 286 -7.68 4.00 -3.48
CA ALA A 286 -7.47 5.43 -3.40
C ALA A 286 -6.23 5.64 -2.53
N THR A 287 -5.12 5.99 -3.14
CA THR A 287 -3.83 6.20 -2.46
C THR A 287 -3.89 7.48 -1.63
N SER A 288 -4.68 7.45 -0.55
CA SER A 288 -4.85 8.58 0.37
C SER A 288 -3.58 8.95 1.14
N HIS A 289 -2.54 8.09 1.09
CA HIS A 289 -1.29 8.32 1.82
C HIS A 289 -0.18 8.98 0.99
N LEU A 290 -0.41 9.23 -0.31
CA LEU A 290 0.58 9.85 -1.20
C LEU A 290 0.13 11.23 -1.72
N ASP A 291 -1.06 11.68 -1.34
CA ASP A 291 -1.63 12.93 -1.86
C ASP A 291 -0.81 14.18 -1.48
N HIS A 292 0.14 14.07 -0.55
CA HIS A 292 1.04 15.15 -0.15
C HIS A 292 2.39 14.60 0.33
N ALA A 293 2.95 13.59 -0.38
CA ALA A 293 4.31 13.17 -0.06
C ALA A 293 5.26 14.32 -0.39
N ASP A 294 5.80 14.93 0.64
CA ASP A 294 6.86 15.91 0.50
C ASP A 294 7.95 15.32 -0.41
N HIS A 295 8.50 16.14 -1.29
CA HIS A 295 9.61 15.74 -2.16
C HIS A 295 9.33 14.59 -3.14
N PHE A 296 8.07 14.35 -3.55
CA PHE A 296 7.70 13.29 -4.52
C PHE A 296 8.13 11.87 -4.09
N GLY A 297 8.23 11.64 -2.78
CA GLY A 297 8.74 10.37 -2.23
C GLY A 297 10.25 10.19 -2.37
N MET A 298 10.98 11.23 -2.75
CA MET A 298 12.45 11.27 -2.81
C MET A 298 13.03 11.68 -1.46
N ASP A 299 14.25 11.24 -1.17
CA ASP A 299 15.04 11.83 -0.10
C ASP A 299 15.43 13.28 -0.46
N GLU A 300 15.80 14.08 0.54
CA GLU A 300 16.13 15.50 0.35
C GLU A 300 17.25 15.71 -0.69
N TYR A 301 18.22 14.82 -0.70
CA TYR A 301 19.33 14.86 -1.65
C TYR A 301 18.84 14.67 -3.10
N SER A 302 18.07 13.62 -3.35
CA SER A 302 17.50 13.32 -4.66
C SER A 302 16.52 14.40 -5.11
N TYR A 303 15.70 14.91 -4.19
CA TYR A 303 14.79 16.02 -4.48
C TYR A 303 15.52 17.28 -4.92
N ASN A 304 16.62 17.65 -4.25
CA ASN A 304 17.40 18.84 -4.59
C ASN A 304 18.09 18.72 -5.96
N LEU A 305 18.43 17.50 -6.39
CA LEU A 305 18.92 17.26 -7.76
C LEU A 305 17.80 17.31 -8.80
N PHE A 306 16.64 16.78 -8.46
CA PHE A 306 15.52 16.63 -9.40
C PHE A 306 14.71 17.90 -9.56
N ARG A 307 14.39 18.60 -8.46
CA ARG A 307 13.47 19.75 -8.46
C ARG A 307 13.81 20.83 -9.51
N PRO A 308 15.08 21.21 -9.72
CA PRO A 308 15.46 22.19 -10.74
C PRO A 308 15.13 21.75 -12.18
N LEU A 309 15.04 20.45 -12.44
CA LEU A 309 14.72 19.93 -13.78
C LEU A 309 13.28 20.23 -14.17
N LEU A 310 12.37 20.41 -13.21
CA LEU A 310 10.98 20.79 -13.45
C LEU A 310 10.79 22.28 -13.79
N ASP A 311 11.84 23.08 -13.70
CA ASP A 311 11.81 24.52 -14.06
C ASP A 311 12.29 24.78 -15.48
N TYR A 312 12.73 23.74 -16.19
CA TYR A 312 13.05 23.90 -17.62
C TYR A 312 11.76 24.21 -18.39
N PRO A 313 11.84 25.15 -19.34
CA PRO A 313 10.66 25.57 -20.11
C PRO A 313 10.16 24.48 -21.06
N ASN A 314 11.04 23.62 -21.51
CA ASN A 314 10.75 22.51 -22.43
C ASN A 314 11.84 21.43 -22.33
N GLY A 315 11.52 20.26 -22.81
CA GLY A 315 12.41 19.10 -22.80
C GLY A 315 11.65 17.87 -22.33
N ILE A 316 12.36 16.77 -22.14
CA ILE A 316 11.75 15.52 -21.71
C ILE A 316 12.45 14.95 -20.46
N ILE A 317 11.64 14.53 -19.51
CA ILE A 317 12.08 13.82 -18.31
C ILE A 317 11.48 12.43 -18.33
N TYR A 318 12.31 11.42 -18.25
CA TYR A 318 11.88 10.03 -18.14
C TYR A 318 12.08 9.50 -16.73
N ILE A 319 11.06 8.80 -16.21
CA ILE A 319 11.20 7.95 -15.03
C ILE A 319 11.26 6.50 -15.50
N THR A 320 12.34 5.80 -15.16
CA THR A 320 12.55 4.43 -15.60
C THR A 320 12.57 3.43 -14.44
N GLY A 321 12.33 2.18 -14.77
CA GLY A 321 12.34 1.06 -13.83
C GLY A 321 11.34 -0.03 -14.22
N PRO A 322 11.39 -1.20 -13.57
CA PRO A 322 10.47 -2.30 -13.84
C PRO A 322 9.02 -1.97 -13.45
N THR A 323 8.12 -2.86 -13.84
CA THR A 323 6.71 -2.77 -13.39
C THR A 323 6.65 -2.85 -11.86
N GLY A 324 5.85 -1.95 -11.25
CA GLY A 324 5.71 -1.89 -9.79
C GLY A 324 6.79 -1.10 -9.07
N SER A 325 7.71 -0.42 -9.77
CA SER A 325 8.70 0.46 -9.14
C SER A 325 8.15 1.83 -8.69
N GLY A 326 6.86 2.11 -8.92
CA GLY A 326 6.20 3.33 -8.45
C GLY A 326 6.28 4.52 -9.40
N LYS A 327 6.66 4.32 -10.66
CA LYS A 327 6.82 5.40 -11.67
C LYS A 327 5.58 6.27 -11.83
N SER A 328 4.41 5.63 -12.05
CA SER A 328 3.13 6.36 -12.23
C SER A 328 2.78 7.19 -10.99
N THR A 329 3.03 6.66 -9.79
CA THR A 329 2.80 7.37 -8.53
C THR A 329 3.66 8.63 -8.44
N THR A 330 4.96 8.52 -8.75
CA THR A 330 5.89 9.65 -8.76
C THR A 330 5.50 10.67 -9.83
N LEU A 331 5.11 10.22 -11.04
CA LEU A 331 4.59 11.12 -12.09
C LEU A 331 3.34 11.87 -11.63
N TYR A 332 2.40 11.20 -10.98
CA TYR A 332 1.18 11.84 -10.49
C TYR A 332 1.47 12.88 -9.39
N MET A 333 2.42 12.63 -8.48
CA MET A 333 2.85 13.63 -7.51
C MET A 333 3.51 14.85 -8.19
N ILE A 334 4.31 14.61 -9.23
CA ILE A 334 4.92 15.69 -10.03
C ILE A 334 3.84 16.48 -10.76
N LEU A 335 2.87 15.82 -11.39
CA LEU A 335 1.76 16.49 -12.09
C LEU A 335 0.90 17.30 -11.14
N ASP A 336 0.59 16.78 -9.96
CA ASP A 336 -0.16 17.46 -8.92
C ASP A 336 0.57 18.75 -8.47
N TYR A 337 1.88 18.63 -8.22
CA TYR A 337 2.73 19.79 -7.91
C TYR A 337 2.74 20.83 -9.03
N LEU A 338 2.85 20.38 -10.30
CA LEU A 338 2.88 21.28 -11.46
C LEU A 338 1.52 21.91 -11.75
N SER A 339 0.41 21.24 -11.40
CA SER A 339 -0.95 21.76 -11.57
C SER A 339 -1.23 23.00 -10.71
N GLY A 340 -0.47 23.18 -9.62
CA GLY A 340 -0.50 24.41 -8.83
C GLY A 340 0.08 25.65 -9.55
N ARG A 341 0.70 25.47 -10.74
CA ARG A 341 1.18 26.56 -11.59
C ARG A 341 0.10 26.94 -12.61
N GLN A 342 0.24 28.11 -13.23
CA GLN A 342 -0.66 28.54 -14.32
C GLN A 342 -0.23 27.93 -15.66
N VAL A 343 -0.41 26.62 -15.81
CA VAL A 343 0.02 25.82 -16.97
C VAL A 343 -1.08 24.87 -17.42
N ASN A 344 -1.17 24.61 -18.73
CA ASN A 344 -2.07 23.63 -19.31
C ASN A 344 -1.38 22.25 -19.32
N ILE A 345 -1.90 21.31 -18.52
CA ILE A 345 -1.37 19.96 -18.40
C ILE A 345 -2.34 18.97 -19.06
N SER A 346 -1.82 18.16 -19.97
CA SER A 346 -2.58 17.11 -20.64
C SER A 346 -1.83 15.78 -20.56
N THR A 347 -2.57 14.67 -20.40
CA THR A 347 -1.98 13.34 -20.34
C THR A 347 -2.57 12.39 -21.38
N ILE A 348 -1.80 11.36 -21.74
CA ILE A 348 -2.27 10.16 -22.46
C ILE A 348 -1.76 8.91 -21.72
N GLU A 349 -2.68 8.01 -21.33
CA GLU A 349 -2.42 6.93 -20.37
C GLU A 349 -3.09 5.62 -20.78
N ASP A 350 -2.53 4.49 -20.34
CA ASP A 350 -3.08 3.14 -20.56
C ASP A 350 -3.05 2.28 -19.28
N PRO A 351 -4.07 2.42 -18.47
CA PRO A 351 -5.12 3.42 -18.44
C PRO A 351 -4.83 4.55 -17.43
N VAL A 352 -5.76 5.51 -17.29
CA VAL A 352 -5.75 6.47 -16.19
C VAL A 352 -5.94 5.73 -14.86
N GLU A 353 -4.94 5.80 -13.97
CA GLU A 353 -4.94 5.12 -12.67
C GLU A 353 -5.71 5.92 -11.60
N LYS A 354 -5.61 7.25 -11.62
CA LYS A 354 -6.26 8.17 -10.68
C LYS A 354 -6.65 9.45 -11.42
N ASN A 355 -7.84 9.97 -11.12
CA ASN A 355 -8.25 11.27 -11.64
C ASN A 355 -7.55 12.40 -10.87
N LEU A 356 -6.88 13.29 -11.58
CA LEU A 356 -6.22 14.47 -11.03
C LEU A 356 -7.05 15.72 -11.35
N SER A 357 -7.27 16.55 -10.33
CA SER A 357 -8.01 17.80 -10.49
C SER A 357 -7.19 18.81 -11.30
N GLY A 358 -7.82 19.49 -12.24
CA GLY A 358 -7.15 20.52 -13.06
C GLY A 358 -6.27 19.98 -14.19
N ILE A 359 -6.28 18.67 -14.46
CA ILE A 359 -5.49 18.02 -15.51
C ILE A 359 -6.42 17.31 -16.50
N ASN A 360 -6.17 17.51 -17.79
CA ASN A 360 -6.91 16.83 -18.86
C ASN A 360 -6.28 15.46 -19.15
N GLN A 361 -6.90 14.40 -18.63
CA GLN A 361 -6.40 13.04 -18.77
C GLN A 361 -7.15 12.30 -19.88
N THR A 362 -6.39 11.78 -20.85
CA THR A 362 -6.89 10.98 -21.97
C THR A 362 -6.48 9.53 -21.77
N GLN A 363 -7.43 8.61 -21.90
CA GLN A 363 -7.14 7.19 -21.88
C GLN A 363 -7.09 6.63 -23.30
N VAL A 364 -6.07 5.83 -23.61
CA VAL A 364 -5.97 5.11 -24.89
C VAL A 364 -7.18 4.19 -25.10
N ASN A 365 -7.59 4.06 -26.34
CA ASN A 365 -8.67 3.16 -26.76
C ASN A 365 -8.30 2.52 -28.09
N PRO A 366 -7.57 1.39 -28.09
CA PRO A 366 -7.09 0.74 -29.32
C PRO A 366 -8.23 0.32 -30.26
N THR A 367 -9.39 -0.04 -29.70
CA THR A 367 -10.57 -0.42 -30.52
C THR A 367 -11.13 0.76 -31.31
N ALA A 368 -11.01 1.97 -30.79
CA ALA A 368 -11.39 3.19 -31.49
C ALA A 368 -10.23 3.79 -32.32
N GLY A 369 -9.04 3.17 -32.31
CA GLY A 369 -7.85 3.67 -32.98
C GLY A 369 -7.11 4.78 -32.21
N LEU A 370 -7.47 5.06 -30.95
CA LEU A 370 -6.78 6.03 -30.11
C LEU A 370 -5.59 5.35 -29.41
N THR A 371 -4.43 5.41 -30.04
CA THR A 371 -3.15 4.91 -29.53
C THR A 371 -2.37 6.03 -28.84
N PHE A 372 -1.23 5.72 -28.20
CA PHE A 372 -0.35 6.72 -27.60
C PHE A 372 0.12 7.77 -28.62
N ASP A 373 0.61 7.33 -29.80
CA ASP A 373 1.10 8.25 -30.85
C ASP A 373 -0.02 9.13 -31.42
N VAL A 374 -1.17 8.54 -31.73
CA VAL A 374 -2.34 9.29 -32.25
C VAL A 374 -2.81 10.33 -31.23
N GLY A 375 -2.92 9.95 -29.96
CA GLY A 375 -3.33 10.83 -28.89
C GLY A 375 -2.31 11.94 -28.64
N LEU A 376 -1.02 11.61 -28.57
CA LEU A 376 0.06 12.58 -28.36
C LEU A 376 0.09 13.64 -29.48
N ARG A 377 -0.02 13.22 -30.74
CA ARG A 377 -0.15 14.16 -31.89
C ARG A 377 -1.37 15.06 -31.79
N ALA A 378 -2.47 14.57 -31.24
CA ALA A 378 -3.66 15.39 -31.00
C ALA A 378 -3.44 16.38 -29.85
N LEU A 379 -2.83 15.95 -28.75
CA LEU A 379 -2.51 16.80 -27.59
C LEU A 379 -1.63 17.98 -27.95
N MET A 380 -0.62 17.80 -28.82
CA MET A 380 0.23 18.91 -29.32
C MET A 380 -0.54 20.03 -30.01
N ARG A 381 -1.82 19.84 -30.37
CA ARG A 381 -2.70 20.86 -30.95
C ARG A 381 -3.72 21.43 -29.94
N GLN A 382 -3.62 21.05 -28.69
CA GLN A 382 -4.51 21.49 -27.59
C GLN A 382 -3.86 22.56 -26.70
N ASP A 383 -2.80 23.23 -27.21
CA ASP A 383 -2.05 24.28 -26.50
C ASP A 383 -1.56 23.83 -25.11
N PRO A 384 -0.90 22.65 -24.99
CA PRO A 384 -0.39 22.17 -23.72
C PRO A 384 0.97 22.81 -23.42
N ASP A 385 1.22 23.17 -22.17
CA ASP A 385 2.56 23.49 -21.68
C ASP A 385 3.31 22.22 -21.26
N ILE A 386 2.57 21.27 -20.64
CA ILE A 386 3.10 20.02 -20.11
C ILE A 386 2.29 18.85 -20.66
N ILE A 387 2.98 17.86 -21.21
CA ILE A 387 2.39 16.62 -21.71
C ILE A 387 2.94 15.44 -20.91
N MET A 388 2.07 14.61 -20.32
CA MET A 388 2.49 13.35 -19.75
C MET A 388 2.06 12.19 -20.66
N VAL A 389 3.03 11.37 -21.04
CA VAL A 389 2.83 10.11 -21.77
C VAL A 389 3.03 8.97 -20.77
N GLY A 390 1.99 8.23 -20.46
CA GLY A 390 2.01 7.20 -19.40
C GLY A 390 3.19 6.25 -19.51
N GLU A 391 3.52 5.84 -20.74
CA GLU A 391 4.72 5.06 -21.03
C GLU A 391 5.14 5.21 -22.50
N THR A 392 6.45 5.03 -22.73
CA THR A 392 7.06 4.98 -24.08
C THR A 392 7.56 3.57 -24.33
N ARG A 393 6.86 2.83 -25.21
CA ARG A 393 7.16 1.42 -25.53
C ARG A 393 7.78 1.22 -26.90
N ASP A 394 7.50 2.11 -27.84
CA ASP A 394 7.85 2.00 -29.26
C ASP A 394 8.47 3.29 -29.81
N GLY A 395 9.08 3.15 -30.99
CA GLY A 395 9.78 4.25 -31.65
C GLY A 395 8.88 5.39 -32.14
N GLU A 396 7.59 5.12 -32.44
CA GLU A 396 6.65 6.15 -32.89
C GLU A 396 6.31 7.09 -31.72
N THR A 397 5.95 6.52 -30.58
CA THR A 397 5.69 7.25 -29.34
C THR A 397 6.94 8.00 -28.86
N ALA A 398 8.13 7.35 -28.88
CA ALA A 398 9.41 7.96 -28.51
C ALA A 398 9.74 9.15 -29.41
N GLY A 399 9.68 8.97 -30.74
CA GLY A 399 9.96 10.03 -31.71
C GLY A 399 9.00 11.20 -31.65
N THR A 400 7.71 10.94 -31.37
CA THR A 400 6.70 12.03 -31.21
C THR A 400 6.89 12.76 -29.89
N SER A 401 7.23 12.07 -28.79
CA SER A 401 7.57 12.67 -27.49
C SER A 401 8.78 13.60 -27.58
N VAL A 402 9.84 13.14 -28.26
CA VAL A 402 11.07 13.92 -28.48
C VAL A 402 10.78 15.17 -29.34
N ARG A 403 9.98 15.03 -30.39
CA ARG A 403 9.55 16.19 -31.22
C ARG A 403 8.74 17.20 -30.41
N ALA A 404 7.82 16.74 -29.56
CA ALA A 404 7.05 17.63 -28.67
C ALA A 404 7.99 18.41 -27.74
N ALA A 405 8.98 17.73 -27.14
CA ALA A 405 9.97 18.35 -26.27
C ALA A 405 10.80 19.43 -26.98
N ILE A 406 11.27 19.15 -28.20
CA ILE A 406 12.08 20.10 -28.98
C ILE A 406 11.23 21.30 -29.46
N THR A 407 9.94 21.09 -29.72
CA THR A 407 9.03 22.14 -30.19
C THR A 407 8.44 23.02 -29.08
N GLY A 408 8.91 22.90 -27.84
CA GLY A 408 8.59 23.84 -26.77
C GLY A 408 7.77 23.29 -25.60
N HIS A 409 7.47 21.98 -25.58
CA HIS A 409 6.68 21.38 -24.51
C HIS A 409 7.56 20.70 -23.46
N MET A 410 7.18 20.75 -22.18
CA MET A 410 7.73 19.86 -21.17
C MET A 410 7.03 18.51 -21.27
N VAL A 411 7.79 17.45 -21.54
CA VAL A 411 7.25 16.09 -21.65
C VAL A 411 7.71 15.25 -20.45
N LEU A 412 6.76 14.56 -19.83
CA LEU A 412 7.02 13.60 -18.76
C LEU A 412 6.60 12.21 -19.26
N SER A 413 7.47 11.21 -19.12
CA SER A 413 7.09 9.84 -19.53
C SER A 413 7.84 8.77 -18.74
N THR A 414 7.51 7.50 -19.02
CA THR A 414 8.20 6.36 -18.40
C THR A 414 8.87 5.46 -19.44
N LEU A 415 9.96 4.82 -18.99
CA LEU A 415 10.68 3.78 -19.71
C LEU A 415 10.83 2.52 -18.82
N HIS A 416 11.31 1.45 -19.44
CA HIS A 416 11.64 0.21 -18.75
C HIS A 416 13.13 -0.11 -18.95
N THR A 417 14.00 0.58 -18.20
CA THR A 417 15.45 0.30 -18.11
C THR A 417 15.86 0.09 -16.66
N ASN A 418 17.01 -0.50 -16.43
CA ASN A 418 17.48 -0.86 -15.10
C ASN A 418 18.11 0.31 -14.35
N ASP A 419 18.75 1.22 -15.05
CA ASP A 419 19.39 2.43 -14.54
C ASP A 419 19.01 3.66 -15.38
N ALA A 420 19.42 4.84 -14.93
CA ALA A 420 19.10 6.09 -15.62
C ALA A 420 19.83 6.22 -16.95
N VAL A 421 21.13 5.91 -16.98
CA VAL A 421 21.99 6.11 -18.16
C VAL A 421 21.61 5.19 -19.31
N SER A 422 21.24 3.95 -19.03
CA SER A 422 20.78 2.97 -20.03
C SER A 422 19.51 3.40 -20.78
N SER A 423 18.77 4.39 -20.24
CA SER A 423 17.62 4.97 -20.94
C SER A 423 18.02 5.70 -22.23
N ILE A 424 19.23 6.22 -22.32
CA ILE A 424 19.78 6.86 -23.53
C ILE A 424 19.86 5.84 -24.64
N VAL A 425 20.55 4.72 -24.39
CA VAL A 425 20.70 3.61 -25.35
C VAL A 425 19.34 3.06 -25.74
N ARG A 426 18.42 2.94 -24.78
CA ARG A 426 17.06 2.44 -25.06
C ARG A 426 16.29 3.32 -26.04
N LEU A 427 16.42 4.64 -25.95
CA LEU A 427 15.81 5.58 -26.90
C LEU A 427 16.43 5.44 -28.31
N GLU A 428 17.75 5.26 -28.39
CA GLU A 428 18.44 5.01 -29.65
C GLU A 428 18.00 3.67 -30.27
N ASP A 429 17.89 2.60 -29.48
CA ASP A 429 17.37 1.29 -29.90
C ASP A 429 15.92 1.36 -30.43
N MET A 430 15.12 2.29 -29.90
CA MET A 430 13.78 2.59 -30.42
C MET A 430 13.80 3.37 -31.75
N GLY A 431 14.98 3.71 -32.28
CA GLY A 431 15.15 4.42 -33.54
C GLY A 431 15.07 5.94 -33.43
N VAL A 432 15.22 6.50 -32.22
CA VAL A 432 15.36 7.95 -32.04
C VAL A 432 16.81 8.34 -32.33
N GLU A 433 17.02 9.28 -33.25
CA GLU A 433 18.35 9.70 -33.62
C GLU A 433 19.09 10.36 -32.44
N THR A 434 20.37 10.02 -32.26
CA THR A 434 21.21 10.46 -31.11
C THR A 434 21.16 11.96 -30.86
N TYR A 435 21.21 12.79 -31.95
CA TYR A 435 21.16 14.24 -31.78
C TYR A 435 19.81 14.74 -31.25
N LEU A 436 18.73 14.04 -31.53
CA LEU A 436 17.40 14.34 -30.98
C LEU A 436 17.33 13.94 -29.52
N VAL A 437 17.85 12.77 -29.15
CA VAL A 437 17.97 12.32 -27.75
C VAL A 437 18.76 13.36 -26.94
N ALA A 438 19.98 13.70 -27.40
CA ALA A 438 20.87 14.63 -26.71
C ALA A 438 20.24 16.01 -26.47
N ASN A 439 19.46 16.53 -27.45
CA ASN A 439 18.89 17.87 -27.36
C ASN A 439 17.52 17.94 -26.68
N SER A 440 16.79 16.83 -26.59
CA SER A 440 15.47 16.80 -25.96
C SER A 440 15.51 16.45 -24.48
N LEU A 441 16.47 15.62 -24.04
CA LEU A 441 16.54 15.17 -22.66
C LEU A 441 16.95 16.29 -21.70
N VAL A 442 16.22 16.38 -20.59
CA VAL A 442 16.51 17.25 -19.43
C VAL A 442 16.96 16.40 -18.25
N GLY A 443 16.32 15.26 -18.01
CA GLY A 443 16.67 14.38 -16.91
C GLY A 443 16.17 12.95 -17.09
N LEU A 444 16.90 12.03 -16.48
CA LEU A 444 16.57 10.61 -16.43
C LEU A 444 16.61 10.16 -14.97
N ILE A 445 15.57 9.46 -14.53
CA ILE A 445 15.40 9.05 -13.14
C ILE A 445 15.13 7.55 -13.11
N ALA A 446 16.08 6.75 -12.64
CA ALA A 446 15.78 5.36 -12.34
C ALA A 446 15.20 5.25 -10.93
N GLN A 447 14.17 4.40 -10.79
CA GLN A 447 13.42 4.24 -9.56
C GLN A 447 13.18 2.77 -9.21
N ARG A 448 13.35 2.44 -7.94
CA ARG A 448 12.98 1.15 -7.35
C ARG A 448 12.22 1.37 -6.05
N LEU A 449 11.44 0.38 -5.64
CA LEU A 449 10.79 0.34 -4.34
C LEU A 449 11.42 -0.72 -3.45
N LEU A 450 11.83 -0.33 -2.26
CA LEU A 450 12.28 -1.21 -1.19
C LEU A 450 11.21 -1.29 -0.11
N ARG A 451 11.02 -2.45 0.50
CA ARG A 451 10.10 -2.60 1.65
C ARG A 451 10.72 -1.96 2.89
N LYS A 452 9.93 -1.23 3.64
CA LYS A 452 10.35 -0.67 4.93
C LYS A 452 10.26 -1.72 6.04
N VAL A 453 11.26 -1.74 6.89
CA VAL A 453 11.21 -2.52 8.14
C VAL A 453 10.00 -2.07 8.96
N CYS A 454 9.22 -3.01 9.44
CA CYS A 454 8.10 -2.71 10.32
C CYS A 454 8.60 -2.14 11.64
N GLN A 455 8.34 -0.87 11.88
CA GLN A 455 8.84 -0.16 13.08
C GLN A 455 8.34 -0.80 14.39
N ASN A 456 7.17 -1.43 14.34
CA ASN A 456 6.54 -2.05 15.50
C ASN A 456 7.27 -3.31 16.00
N CYS A 457 7.90 -4.07 15.09
CA CYS A 457 8.61 -5.29 15.45
C CYS A 457 10.08 -5.28 15.04
N ALA A 458 10.63 -4.10 14.74
CA ALA A 458 12.02 -3.92 14.39
C ALA A 458 12.94 -4.24 15.57
N LYS A 459 13.97 -5.03 15.33
CA LYS A 459 15.06 -5.30 16.29
C LYS A 459 16.40 -5.13 15.61
N GLU A 460 17.40 -4.70 16.37
CA GLU A 460 18.77 -4.74 15.91
C GLU A 460 19.30 -6.17 15.93
N VAL A 461 19.90 -6.58 14.83
CA VAL A 461 20.46 -7.92 14.63
C VAL A 461 21.89 -7.77 14.11
N GLU A 462 22.80 -8.60 14.55
CA GLU A 462 24.18 -8.63 14.05
C GLU A 462 24.20 -8.97 12.57
N THR A 463 25.08 -8.29 11.83
CA THR A 463 25.32 -8.55 10.41
C THR A 463 26.13 -9.81 10.20
N THR A 464 25.79 -10.56 9.17
CA THR A 464 26.60 -11.66 8.67
C THR A 464 27.85 -11.16 7.95
N GLU A 465 28.83 -12.02 7.72
CA GLU A 465 30.04 -11.68 6.98
C GLU A 465 29.74 -11.22 5.55
N GLN A 466 28.77 -11.88 4.86
CA GLN A 466 28.34 -11.50 3.52
C GLN A 466 27.69 -10.11 3.49
N GLU A 467 26.92 -9.78 4.50
CA GLU A 467 26.30 -8.46 4.62
C GLU A 467 27.33 -7.36 4.90
N ARG A 468 28.35 -7.64 5.70
CA ARG A 468 29.46 -6.69 5.91
C ARG A 468 30.22 -6.38 4.64
N ILE A 469 30.42 -7.36 3.77
CA ILE A 469 31.02 -7.12 2.44
C ILE A 469 30.14 -6.18 1.61
N LEU A 470 28.82 -6.32 1.71
CA LEU A 470 27.87 -5.46 0.97
C LEU A 470 27.74 -4.05 1.57
N LEU A 471 27.67 -3.95 2.90
CA LEU A 471 27.33 -2.73 3.63
C LEU A 471 28.56 -1.91 4.03
N GLY A 472 29.73 -2.53 4.08
CA GLY A 472 30.97 -2.03 4.66
C GLY A 472 31.30 -2.74 5.98
N GLU A 473 32.58 -2.94 6.24
CA GLU A 473 33.12 -3.68 7.40
C GLU A 473 32.75 -3.04 8.76
N ASP A 474 32.42 -1.75 8.76
CA ASP A 474 32.04 -0.95 9.92
C ASP A 474 30.60 -1.19 10.38
N VAL A 475 29.72 -1.74 9.53
CA VAL A 475 28.31 -1.98 9.85
C VAL A 475 28.16 -3.30 10.62
N ARG A 476 28.06 -3.22 11.94
CA ARG A 476 27.96 -4.37 12.84
C ARG A 476 26.54 -4.86 13.07
N THR A 477 25.56 -3.96 13.02
CA THR A 477 24.15 -4.27 13.25
C THR A 477 23.28 -3.64 12.20
N VAL A 478 22.12 -4.26 11.93
CA VAL A 478 21.05 -3.76 11.05
C VAL A 478 19.70 -4.00 11.70
N LYS A 479 18.71 -3.17 11.37
CA LYS A 479 17.34 -3.40 11.82
C LYS A 479 16.64 -4.44 10.96
N ARG A 480 15.93 -5.37 11.61
CA ARG A 480 15.05 -6.38 10.96
C ARG A 480 13.71 -6.47 11.66
N GLY A 481 12.65 -6.59 10.90
CA GLY A 481 11.33 -6.85 11.43
C GLY A 481 11.16 -8.32 11.81
N MET A 482 10.80 -8.59 13.05
CA MET A 482 10.62 -9.95 13.58
C MET A 482 9.28 -10.58 13.20
N GLY A 483 8.37 -9.79 12.62
CA GLY A 483 7.00 -10.20 12.31
C GLY A 483 6.02 -9.92 13.44
N CYS A 484 4.94 -9.20 13.14
CA CYS A 484 3.84 -8.91 14.06
C CYS A 484 2.52 -8.79 13.28
N SER A 485 1.40 -8.63 13.99
CA SER A 485 0.09 -8.47 13.36
C SER A 485 0.00 -7.25 12.44
N GLN A 486 0.69 -6.15 12.74
CA GLN A 486 0.68 -4.94 11.91
C GLN A 486 1.38 -5.11 10.55
N CYS A 487 2.35 -6.01 10.46
CA CYS A 487 3.04 -6.31 9.21
C CYS A 487 2.63 -7.66 8.60
N ASN A 488 1.50 -8.22 9.00
CA ASN A 488 1.05 -9.55 8.57
C ASN A 488 2.14 -10.63 8.75
N HIS A 489 2.92 -10.53 9.83
CA HIS A 489 4.05 -11.40 10.18
C HIS A 489 5.20 -11.43 9.15
N THR A 490 5.24 -10.49 8.21
CA THR A 490 6.29 -10.42 7.18
C THR A 490 7.57 -9.74 7.66
N GLY A 491 7.52 -8.96 8.74
CA GLY A 491 8.61 -8.09 9.19
C GLY A 491 8.70 -6.76 8.43
N TYR A 492 7.89 -6.56 7.39
CA TYR A 492 7.90 -5.36 6.55
C TYR A 492 6.53 -4.69 6.53
N ARG A 493 6.53 -3.36 6.41
CA ARG A 493 5.30 -2.59 6.27
C ARG A 493 5.51 -1.33 5.44
N GLY A 494 4.83 -1.28 4.30
CA GLY A 494 4.96 -0.21 3.33
C GLY A 494 6.28 -0.23 2.57
N ARG A 495 6.43 0.70 1.66
CA ARG A 495 7.56 0.78 0.73
C ARG A 495 8.16 2.17 0.74
N ILE A 496 9.42 2.28 0.34
CA ILE A 496 10.13 3.53 0.11
C ILE A 496 10.78 3.49 -1.26
N ALA A 497 10.76 4.60 -1.97
CA ALA A 497 11.42 4.71 -3.25
C ALA A 497 12.90 5.04 -3.06
N VAL A 498 13.75 4.48 -3.91
CA VAL A 498 15.14 4.89 -4.12
C VAL A 498 15.30 5.37 -5.55
N HIS A 499 16.11 6.39 -5.72
CA HIS A 499 16.28 7.07 -6.99
C HIS A 499 17.74 7.17 -7.38
N GLU A 500 17.98 7.07 -8.69
CA GLU A 500 19.23 7.43 -9.36
C GLU A 500 18.87 8.50 -10.39
N ILE A 501 19.43 9.70 -10.26
CA ILE A 501 19.04 10.89 -11.04
C ILE A 501 20.23 11.36 -11.87
N LEU A 502 20.05 11.37 -13.18
CA LEU A 502 20.98 11.93 -14.15
C LEU A 502 20.39 13.23 -14.75
N ALA A 503 20.99 14.36 -14.43
CA ALA A 503 20.68 15.62 -15.09
C ALA A 503 21.47 15.74 -16.39
N ILE A 504 20.81 16.11 -17.49
CA ILE A 504 21.43 16.21 -18.81
C ILE A 504 22.00 17.62 -19.00
N ASN A 505 23.26 17.81 -18.60
CA ASN A 505 24.02 19.03 -18.82
C ASN A 505 24.71 19.04 -20.19
N GLN A 506 25.46 20.11 -20.50
CA GLN A 506 26.16 20.25 -21.77
C GLN A 506 27.21 19.16 -22.02
N ASP A 507 27.92 18.73 -20.98
CA ASP A 507 28.92 17.69 -21.12
C ASP A 507 28.30 16.33 -21.39
N ILE A 508 27.24 15.96 -20.67
CA ILE A 508 26.49 14.72 -20.94
C ILE A 508 25.91 14.77 -22.36
N ARG A 509 25.36 15.90 -22.82
CA ARG A 509 24.88 16.04 -24.21
C ARG A 509 25.98 15.77 -25.23
N ARG A 510 27.18 16.31 -24.98
CA ARG A 510 28.34 16.04 -25.84
C ARG A 510 28.72 14.57 -25.83
N MET A 511 28.76 13.93 -24.65
CA MET A 511 29.08 12.50 -24.51
C MET A 511 28.04 11.62 -25.25
N ILE A 512 26.76 11.96 -25.19
CA ILE A 512 25.71 11.29 -25.97
C ILE A 512 25.97 11.44 -27.47
N MET A 513 26.26 12.65 -27.94
CA MET A 513 26.54 12.93 -29.36
C MET A 513 27.79 12.21 -29.86
N GLU A 514 28.78 11.99 -29.00
CA GLU A 514 30.01 11.27 -29.29
C GLU A 514 29.89 9.74 -29.13
N HIS A 515 28.67 9.25 -28.79
CA HIS A 515 28.39 7.84 -28.53
C HIS A 515 29.24 7.22 -27.44
N GLU A 516 29.52 7.99 -26.37
CA GLU A 516 30.25 7.48 -25.21
C GLU A 516 29.49 6.33 -24.53
N SER A 517 30.26 5.41 -23.94
CA SER A 517 29.67 4.24 -23.28
C SER A 517 28.87 4.62 -22.02
N VAL A 518 27.91 3.76 -21.66
CA VAL A 518 27.13 3.91 -20.42
C VAL A 518 28.05 4.06 -19.20
N GLU A 519 29.16 3.30 -19.16
CA GLU A 519 30.14 3.35 -18.08
C GLU A 519 30.82 4.72 -17.98
N ASN A 520 31.21 5.31 -19.12
CA ASN A 520 31.87 6.63 -19.16
C ASN A 520 30.92 7.73 -18.71
N ILE A 521 29.65 7.71 -19.20
CA ILE A 521 28.61 8.67 -18.79
C ILE A 521 28.31 8.52 -17.30
N THR A 522 28.16 7.28 -16.80
CA THR A 522 27.93 7.00 -15.37
C THR A 522 29.09 7.51 -14.51
N LYS A 523 30.32 7.24 -14.93
CA LYS A 523 31.52 7.73 -14.23
C LYS A 523 31.54 9.25 -14.15
N TYR A 524 31.31 9.92 -15.28
CA TYR A 524 31.25 11.39 -15.32
C TYR A 524 30.14 11.93 -14.39
N ALA A 525 28.96 11.36 -14.44
CA ALA A 525 27.84 11.79 -13.61
C ALA A 525 28.13 11.63 -12.10
N ARG A 526 28.79 10.54 -11.71
CA ARG A 526 29.20 10.31 -10.32
C ARG A 526 30.27 11.31 -9.86
N GLU A 527 31.28 11.58 -10.69
CA GLU A 527 32.40 12.45 -10.34
C GLU A 527 32.02 13.94 -10.33
N HIS A 528 31.15 14.38 -11.27
CA HIS A 528 30.89 15.81 -11.51
C HIS A 528 29.49 16.27 -11.12
N GLN A 529 28.51 15.37 -11.10
CA GLN A 529 27.14 15.69 -10.68
C GLN A 529 26.78 15.05 -9.33
N HIS A 530 27.74 14.30 -8.73
CA HIS A 530 27.50 13.55 -7.49
C HIS A 530 26.31 12.57 -7.60
N MET A 531 26.04 12.04 -8.79
CA MET A 531 24.97 11.06 -9.00
C MET A 531 25.15 9.86 -8.07
N ARG A 532 24.14 9.54 -7.30
CA ARG A 532 24.09 8.31 -6.50
C ARG A 532 23.42 7.22 -7.31
N THR A 533 24.00 6.03 -7.32
CA THR A 533 23.37 4.85 -7.91
C THR A 533 22.21 4.36 -7.04
N LEU A 534 21.30 3.57 -7.61
CA LEU A 534 20.22 2.92 -6.85
C LEU A 534 20.76 2.13 -5.65
N LYS A 535 21.90 1.43 -5.84
CA LYS A 535 22.57 0.67 -4.77
C LYS A 535 23.07 1.58 -3.64
N GLU A 536 23.69 2.71 -3.97
CA GLU A 536 24.18 3.67 -2.97
C GLU A 536 23.03 4.32 -2.19
N SER A 537 21.94 4.69 -2.88
CA SER A 537 20.72 5.20 -2.25
C SER A 537 20.09 4.16 -1.32
N GLY A 538 20.00 2.91 -1.74
CA GLY A 538 19.51 1.82 -0.91
C GLY A 538 20.40 1.50 0.29
N LEU A 539 21.73 1.60 0.12
CA LEU A 539 22.70 1.39 1.21
C LEU A 539 22.51 2.39 2.35
N ILE A 540 22.23 3.64 2.04
CA ILE A 540 21.94 4.68 3.03
C ILE A 540 20.72 4.26 3.85
N LEU A 541 19.64 3.84 3.22
CA LEU A 541 18.42 3.41 3.90
C LEU A 541 18.62 2.18 4.80
N VAL A 542 19.54 1.26 4.42
CA VAL A 542 19.89 0.13 5.30
C VAL A 542 20.64 0.61 6.53
N LYS A 543 21.61 1.53 6.38
CA LYS A 543 22.38 2.11 7.49
C LYS A 543 21.49 2.91 8.45
N GLU A 544 20.47 3.58 7.93
CA GLU A 544 19.44 4.29 8.72
C GLU A 544 18.41 3.34 9.38
N GLY A 545 18.44 2.06 9.04
CA GLY A 545 17.50 1.06 9.56
C GLY A 545 16.08 1.20 9.02
N VAL A 546 15.91 1.82 7.85
CA VAL A 546 14.63 1.97 7.15
C VAL A 546 14.27 0.70 6.37
N THR A 547 15.27 0.06 5.77
CA THR A 547 15.14 -1.19 5.02
C THR A 547 16.19 -2.21 5.44
N THR A 548 16.25 -3.36 4.77
CA THR A 548 17.15 -4.45 5.13
C THR A 548 18.17 -4.76 4.03
N PRO A 549 19.28 -5.47 4.37
CA PRO A 549 20.25 -5.94 3.37
C PRO A 549 19.63 -6.80 2.27
N GLU A 550 18.61 -7.62 2.61
CA GLU A 550 17.92 -8.47 1.63
C GLU A 550 17.17 -7.67 0.57
N GLU A 551 16.58 -6.54 0.96
CA GLU A 551 15.93 -5.63 0.01
C GLU A 551 16.97 -4.91 -0.87
N LEU A 552 18.10 -4.49 -0.29
CA LEU A 552 19.21 -3.90 -1.03
C LEU A 552 19.79 -4.88 -2.07
N MET A 553 19.94 -6.15 -1.71
CA MET A 553 20.44 -7.18 -2.64
C MET A 553 19.56 -7.30 -3.89
N LYS A 554 18.24 -7.18 -3.78
CA LYS A 554 17.33 -7.25 -4.94
C LYS A 554 17.65 -6.22 -6.02
N ILE A 555 18.06 -5.02 -5.63
CA ILE A 555 18.40 -3.94 -6.58
C ILE A 555 19.90 -3.91 -6.94
N SER A 556 20.71 -4.75 -6.31
CA SER A 556 22.16 -4.81 -6.55
C SER A 556 22.55 -5.84 -7.61
N TYR A 557 21.66 -6.79 -7.92
CA TYR A 557 21.86 -7.84 -8.92
C TYR A 557 21.14 -7.57 -10.24
N GLU A 558 20.34 -6.51 -10.31
CA GLU A 558 19.75 -6.00 -11.55
C GLU A 558 20.69 -5.02 -12.27
#